data_6a47011d1970a4e6626c30890f56f653
#
_entry.id   6a47011d1970a4e6626c30890f56f653
#
_cell.length_a   1.000
_cell.length_b   1.000
_cell.length_c   1.000
_cell.angle_alpha   90.00
_cell.angle_beta   90.00
_cell.angle_gamma   90.00
#
_symmetry.space_group_name_H-M   'P 1'
#
loop_
_entity.id
_entity.type
_entity.pdbx_description
1 polymer ?
#
loop_
_entity_poly.entity_id
_entity_poly.type
_entity_poly.pdbx_seq_one_letter_code
_entity_poly.pdbx_strand_id
1 'polypeptide(L)'
;MPFQIGANYPALNVYNNLGVHQAKAADSLARISSGLKAAGGGDVASAGAATTLSASMAATQSNIGLVQAAINTLQTADSAYGEMIALGNTGLALANTLGDAGVDTSAITAQLVTLTAGIASINTNTQFNGVAVLGTALSPKVGVGSTTVTPAAATPPSANTSSAYTTFLNGTLDLRSTNAGNLASLQNTLQVLNSVAATELVGIGEVQDTDIATEMMNLTSANILTAAATAMLAQAMQMPSSVLTLLR
;
A
#
# COMPACT_ATOMS: atom_id res chain seq x y z
N MET A 1 33.74 -62.29 8.37
CA MET A 1 33.09 -61.37 7.44
C MET A 1 33.53 -61.75 6.05
N PRO A 2 32.66 -62.07 5.09
CA PRO A 2 33.08 -62.35 3.73
C PRO A 2 33.61 -61.03 3.11
N PHE A 3 34.86 -61.05 2.63
CA PHE A 3 35.44 -59.95 1.86
C PHE A 3 34.73 -59.89 0.49
N GLN A 4 33.79 -58.96 0.33
CA GLN A 4 33.19 -58.67 -0.97
C GLN A 4 34.08 -57.66 -1.70
N ILE A 5 34.90 -58.16 -2.64
CA ILE A 5 35.81 -57.36 -3.47
C ILE A 5 35.02 -56.53 -4.54
N GLY A 6 33.75 -56.80 -4.73
CA GLY A 6 32.93 -56.17 -5.79
C GLY A 6 32.20 -54.87 -5.41
N ALA A 7 32.12 -54.50 -4.12
CA ALA A 7 31.40 -53.31 -3.67
C ALA A 7 32.29 -52.42 -2.80
N ASN A 8 32.76 -51.31 -3.37
CA ASN A 8 33.54 -50.29 -2.65
C ASN A 8 32.61 -49.32 -1.91
N TYR A 9 32.06 -49.77 -0.74
CA TYR A 9 31.15 -48.96 0.09
C TYR A 9 31.74 -47.61 0.52
N PRO A 10 33.03 -47.49 0.90
CA PRO A 10 33.67 -46.20 1.16
C PRO A 10 33.59 -45.24 -0.04
N ALA A 11 33.92 -45.74 -1.25
CA ALA A 11 33.84 -44.89 -2.45
C ALA A 11 32.41 -44.45 -2.75
N LEU A 12 31.41 -45.33 -2.55
CA LEU A 12 30.02 -44.97 -2.74
C LEU A 12 29.53 -43.89 -1.76
N ASN A 13 29.92 -43.99 -0.49
CA ASN A 13 29.59 -42.95 0.52
C ASN A 13 30.25 -41.62 0.20
N VAL A 14 31.50 -41.61 -0.24
CA VAL A 14 32.20 -40.40 -0.66
C VAL A 14 31.55 -39.80 -1.91
N TYR A 15 31.12 -40.63 -2.86
CA TYR A 15 30.39 -40.17 -4.07
C TYR A 15 29.05 -39.51 -3.72
N ASN A 16 28.27 -40.11 -2.81
CA ASN A 16 27.02 -39.53 -2.34
C ASN A 16 27.24 -38.18 -1.63
N ASN A 17 28.25 -38.08 -0.78
CA ASN A 17 28.60 -36.83 -0.11
C ASN A 17 29.09 -35.76 -1.10
N LEU A 18 29.83 -36.14 -2.14
CA LEU A 18 30.23 -35.25 -3.23
C LEU A 18 28.99 -34.63 -3.91
N GLY A 19 27.98 -35.43 -4.24
CA GLY A 19 26.73 -34.96 -4.81
C GLY A 19 26.01 -33.94 -3.92
N VAL A 20 25.96 -34.20 -2.60
CA VAL A 20 25.40 -33.28 -1.61
C VAL A 20 26.15 -31.94 -1.56
N HIS A 21 27.47 -31.97 -1.60
CA HIS A 21 28.30 -30.75 -1.54
C HIS A 21 28.17 -29.93 -2.84
N GLN A 22 28.12 -30.61 -3.99
CA GLN A 22 27.87 -29.94 -5.29
C GLN A 22 26.49 -29.27 -5.33
N ALA A 23 25.44 -29.96 -4.84
CA ALA A 23 24.10 -29.36 -4.74
C ALA A 23 24.09 -28.13 -3.83
N LYS A 24 24.74 -28.22 -2.64
CA LYS A 24 24.83 -27.05 -1.72
C LYS A 24 25.61 -25.89 -2.36
N ALA A 25 26.67 -26.15 -3.11
CA ALA A 25 27.41 -25.11 -3.82
C ALA A 25 26.54 -24.43 -4.88
N ALA A 26 25.76 -25.21 -5.64
CA ALA A 26 24.82 -24.68 -6.64
C ALA A 26 23.70 -23.85 -6.02
N ASP A 27 23.12 -24.29 -4.88
CA ASP A 27 22.08 -23.57 -4.15
C ASP A 27 22.61 -22.24 -3.60
N SER A 28 23.79 -22.24 -2.96
CA SER A 28 24.40 -21.00 -2.47
C SER A 28 24.74 -20.03 -3.61
N LEU A 29 25.22 -20.55 -4.74
CA LEU A 29 25.47 -19.72 -5.93
C LEU A 29 24.19 -19.10 -6.48
N ALA A 30 23.09 -19.86 -6.53
CA ALA A 30 21.78 -19.37 -6.98
C ALA A 30 21.25 -18.25 -6.05
N ARG A 31 21.41 -18.41 -4.72
CA ARG A 31 21.02 -17.40 -3.73
C ARG A 31 21.89 -16.15 -3.81
N ILE A 32 23.19 -16.28 -3.96
CA ILE A 32 24.11 -15.14 -4.14
C ILE A 32 23.77 -14.39 -5.42
N SER A 33 23.51 -15.12 -6.52
CA SER A 33 23.20 -14.51 -7.82
C SER A 33 21.85 -13.79 -7.85
N SER A 34 20.85 -14.32 -7.16
CA SER A 34 19.50 -13.73 -7.11
C SER A 34 19.29 -12.75 -5.95
N GLY A 35 20.08 -12.84 -4.88
CA GLY A 35 19.88 -12.14 -3.62
C GLY A 35 18.73 -12.71 -2.77
N LEU A 36 18.10 -13.81 -3.19
CA LEU A 36 16.88 -14.34 -2.57
C LEU A 36 17.14 -15.65 -1.81
N LYS A 37 16.61 -15.78 -0.57
CA LYS A 37 16.68 -17.00 0.25
C LYS A 37 16.00 -18.21 -0.41
N ALA A 38 14.96 -17.97 -1.19
CA ALA A 38 14.17 -19.03 -1.83
C ALA A 38 14.79 -19.56 -3.14
N ALA A 39 15.87 -18.96 -3.65
CA ALA A 39 16.54 -19.42 -4.84
C ALA A 39 17.18 -20.81 -4.63
N GLY A 40 17.27 -21.59 -5.69
CA GLY A 40 17.84 -22.95 -5.62
C GLY A 40 16.92 -24.00 -4.97
N GLY A 41 15.62 -23.74 -4.83
CA GLY A 41 14.68 -24.64 -4.16
C GLY A 41 14.76 -24.63 -2.64
N GLY A 42 15.38 -23.58 -2.06
CA GLY A 42 15.65 -23.45 -0.64
C GLY A 42 14.39 -23.19 0.20
N ASP A 43 14.26 -22.02 0.78
CA ASP A 43 13.19 -21.70 1.74
C ASP A 43 11.86 -21.33 1.05
N VAL A 44 11.05 -22.35 0.73
CA VAL A 44 9.71 -22.19 0.13
C VAL A 44 8.75 -21.48 1.09
N ALA A 45 8.94 -21.64 2.41
CA ALA A 45 8.10 -20.97 3.41
C ALA A 45 8.35 -19.46 3.40
N SER A 46 9.61 -19.02 3.32
CA SER A 46 9.97 -17.62 3.15
C SER A 46 9.40 -17.05 1.83
N ALA A 47 9.44 -17.80 0.74
CA ALA A 47 8.83 -17.38 -0.53
C ALA A 47 7.33 -17.16 -0.41
N GLY A 48 6.61 -18.08 0.27
CA GLY A 48 5.19 -17.95 0.55
C GLY A 48 4.86 -16.73 1.41
N ALA A 49 5.63 -16.51 2.48
CA ALA A 49 5.49 -15.34 3.35
C ALA A 49 5.75 -14.03 2.60
N ALA A 50 6.82 -13.97 1.78
CA ALA A 50 7.13 -12.80 0.95
C ALA A 50 6.02 -12.49 -0.05
N THR A 51 5.42 -13.51 -0.68
CA THR A 51 4.30 -13.34 -1.61
C THR A 51 3.08 -12.75 -0.91
N THR A 52 2.75 -13.26 0.30
CA THR A 52 1.62 -12.76 1.09
C THR A 52 1.84 -11.29 1.50
N LEU A 53 3.04 -10.97 1.94
CA LEU A 53 3.41 -9.62 2.36
C LEU A 53 3.46 -8.64 1.18
N SER A 54 3.91 -9.09 0.00
CA SER A 54 3.87 -8.30 -1.24
C SER A 54 2.43 -8.02 -1.69
N ALA A 55 1.52 -8.98 -1.54
CA ALA A 55 0.09 -8.79 -1.81
C ALA A 55 -0.54 -7.79 -0.83
N SER A 56 -0.17 -7.85 0.46
CA SER A 56 -0.57 -6.87 1.47
C SER A 56 -0.08 -5.46 1.13
N MET A 57 1.19 -5.32 0.77
CA MET A 57 1.78 -4.05 0.35
C MET A 57 1.08 -3.46 -0.89
N ALA A 58 0.74 -4.29 -1.88
CA ALA A 58 -0.01 -3.84 -3.06
C ALA A 58 -1.41 -3.35 -2.67
N ALA A 59 -2.09 -4.01 -1.73
CA ALA A 59 -3.37 -3.57 -1.19
C ALA A 59 -3.23 -2.25 -0.43
N THR A 60 -2.19 -2.09 0.40
CA THR A 60 -1.88 -0.86 1.13
C THR A 60 -1.62 0.31 0.16
N GLN A 61 -0.86 0.10 -0.91
CA GLN A 61 -0.63 1.11 -1.95
C GLN A 61 -1.93 1.51 -2.68
N SER A 62 -2.80 0.55 -2.99
CA SER A 62 -4.12 0.84 -3.55
C SER A 62 -4.97 1.67 -2.59
N ASN A 63 -4.96 1.35 -1.30
CA ASN A 63 -5.67 2.11 -0.27
C ASN A 63 -5.13 3.54 -0.13
N ILE A 64 -3.82 3.75 -0.22
CA ILE A 64 -3.19 5.07 -0.25
C ILE A 64 -3.77 5.90 -1.40
N GLY A 65 -3.85 5.33 -2.61
CA GLY A 65 -4.45 6.00 -3.78
C GLY A 65 -5.92 6.39 -3.56
N LEU A 66 -6.72 5.51 -2.96
CA LEU A 66 -8.12 5.78 -2.65
C LEU A 66 -8.28 6.89 -1.59
N VAL A 67 -7.44 6.91 -0.55
CA VAL A 67 -7.44 7.97 0.47
C VAL A 67 -7.02 9.30 -0.14
N GLN A 68 -6.03 9.34 -1.02
CA GLN A 68 -5.63 10.57 -1.72
C GLN A 68 -6.75 11.10 -2.62
N ALA A 69 -7.46 10.23 -3.35
CA ALA A 69 -8.63 10.62 -4.14
C ALA A 69 -9.75 11.19 -3.27
N ALA A 70 -9.99 10.60 -2.09
CA ALA A 70 -10.97 11.12 -1.13
C ALA A 70 -10.56 12.49 -0.58
N ILE A 71 -9.28 12.69 -0.26
CA ILE A 71 -8.73 13.99 0.17
C ILE A 71 -8.98 15.06 -0.91
N ASN A 72 -8.67 14.77 -2.18
CA ASN A 72 -8.90 15.70 -3.29
C ASN A 72 -10.38 16.02 -3.47
N THR A 73 -11.27 15.04 -3.27
CA THR A 73 -12.71 15.22 -3.32
C THR A 73 -13.19 16.13 -2.19
N LEU A 74 -12.70 15.95 -0.94
CA LEU A 74 -13.03 16.83 0.19
C LEU A 74 -12.51 18.27 -0.01
N GLN A 75 -11.34 18.44 -0.64
CA GLN A 75 -10.82 19.77 -1.00
C GLN A 75 -11.70 20.45 -2.04
N THR A 76 -12.23 19.70 -3.01
CA THR A 76 -13.21 20.21 -3.97
C THR A 76 -14.52 20.61 -3.28
N ALA A 77 -14.98 19.83 -2.30
CA ALA A 77 -16.13 20.19 -1.47
C ALA A 77 -15.88 21.46 -0.65
N ASP A 78 -14.69 21.62 -0.06
CA ASP A 78 -14.35 22.84 0.71
C ASP A 78 -14.37 24.09 -0.17
N SER A 79 -13.87 23.99 -1.40
CA SER A 79 -13.94 25.09 -2.37
C SER A 79 -15.40 25.44 -2.71
N ALA A 80 -16.26 24.44 -2.92
CA ALA A 80 -17.68 24.65 -3.18
C ALA A 80 -18.38 25.34 -1.99
N TYR A 81 -18.10 24.91 -0.76
CA TYR A 81 -18.64 25.57 0.43
C TYR A 81 -18.15 27.02 0.54
N GLY A 82 -16.88 27.30 0.18
CA GLY A 82 -16.33 28.65 0.13
C GLY A 82 -17.13 29.57 -0.82
N GLU A 83 -17.42 29.10 -2.03
CA GLU A 83 -18.23 29.84 -3.02
C GLU A 83 -19.68 30.05 -2.55
N MET A 84 -20.28 29.01 -1.95
CA MET A 84 -21.65 29.14 -1.39
C MET A 84 -21.70 30.16 -0.25
N ILE A 85 -20.69 30.21 0.61
CA ILE A 85 -20.58 31.21 1.69
C ILE A 85 -20.45 32.63 1.09
N ALA A 86 -19.67 32.81 0.03
CA ALA A 86 -19.55 34.11 -0.64
C ALA A 86 -20.87 34.58 -1.22
N LEU A 87 -21.62 33.70 -1.91
CA LEU A 87 -22.97 34.00 -2.42
C LEU A 87 -23.94 34.25 -1.27
N GLY A 88 -23.87 33.47 -0.19
CA GLY A 88 -24.69 33.62 1.01
C GLY A 88 -24.49 34.98 1.70
N ASN A 89 -23.23 35.43 1.84
CA ASN A 89 -22.92 36.75 2.38
C ASN A 89 -23.47 37.89 1.51
N THR A 90 -23.36 37.76 0.18
CA THR A 90 -23.95 38.71 -0.76
C THR A 90 -25.49 38.73 -0.62
N GLY A 91 -26.11 37.54 -0.52
CA GLY A 91 -27.55 37.42 -0.30
C GLY A 91 -28.00 37.98 1.04
N LEU A 92 -27.23 37.76 2.12
CA LEU A 92 -27.53 38.37 3.42
C LEU A 92 -27.47 39.90 3.38
N ALA A 93 -26.45 40.47 2.71
CA ALA A 93 -26.35 41.92 2.53
C ALA A 93 -27.55 42.49 1.79
N LEU A 94 -27.96 41.86 0.69
CA LEU A 94 -29.17 42.28 -0.07
C LEU A 94 -30.47 42.08 0.72
N ALA A 95 -30.60 40.96 1.45
CA ALA A 95 -31.79 40.69 2.27
C ALA A 95 -31.94 41.68 3.42
N ASN A 96 -30.85 42.24 3.95
CA ASN A 96 -30.90 43.30 4.97
C ASN A 96 -31.43 44.63 4.45
N THR A 97 -31.30 44.90 3.13
CA THR A 97 -31.82 46.13 2.53
C THR A 97 -33.30 46.00 2.11
N LEU A 98 -33.88 44.76 2.17
CA LEU A 98 -35.30 44.54 1.92
C LEU A 98 -36.15 45.17 3.03
N GLY A 99 -36.72 46.29 2.81
CA GLY A 99 -37.54 46.99 3.78
C GLY A 99 -37.04 48.41 4.08
N ASP A 100 -35.89 48.77 3.53
CA ASP A 100 -35.40 50.14 3.62
C ASP A 100 -36.24 51.08 2.73
N ALA A 101 -36.49 52.28 3.22
CA ALA A 101 -37.29 53.26 2.47
C ALA A 101 -36.58 53.67 1.17
N GLY A 102 -37.29 53.61 0.06
CA GLY A 102 -36.78 54.01 -1.25
C GLY A 102 -36.03 52.90 -2.04
N VAL A 103 -36.03 51.69 -1.56
CA VAL A 103 -35.40 50.55 -2.22
C VAL A 103 -36.41 49.81 -3.12
N ASP A 104 -36.01 49.45 -4.35
CA ASP A 104 -36.79 48.59 -5.23
C ASP A 104 -36.73 47.13 -4.75
N THR A 105 -37.73 46.75 -3.97
CA THR A 105 -37.84 45.40 -3.40
C THR A 105 -38.00 44.33 -4.47
N SER A 106 -38.57 44.65 -5.65
CA SER A 106 -38.73 43.67 -6.75
C SER A 106 -37.37 43.31 -7.36
N ALA A 107 -36.53 44.34 -7.59
CA ALA A 107 -35.19 44.13 -8.14
C ALA A 107 -34.29 43.32 -7.19
N ILE A 108 -34.34 43.64 -5.89
CA ILE A 108 -33.59 42.90 -4.88
C ILE A 108 -34.06 41.45 -4.75
N THR A 109 -35.36 41.24 -4.73
CA THR A 109 -35.95 39.88 -4.67
C THR A 109 -35.52 39.05 -5.89
N ALA A 110 -35.50 39.61 -7.09
CA ALA A 110 -35.00 38.92 -8.28
C ALA A 110 -33.51 38.52 -8.17
N GLN A 111 -32.69 39.42 -7.60
CA GLN A 111 -31.27 39.12 -7.33
C GLN A 111 -31.09 37.99 -6.30
N LEU A 112 -31.87 38.02 -5.21
CA LEU A 112 -31.83 36.97 -4.17
C LEU A 112 -32.26 35.61 -4.73
N VAL A 113 -33.27 35.55 -5.58
CA VAL A 113 -33.68 34.32 -6.29
C VAL A 113 -32.55 33.80 -7.17
N THR A 114 -31.85 34.70 -7.89
CA THR A 114 -30.68 34.30 -8.72
C THR A 114 -29.53 33.76 -7.88
N LEU A 115 -29.23 34.39 -6.73
CA LEU A 115 -28.20 33.91 -5.80
C LEU A 115 -28.58 32.54 -5.21
N THR A 116 -29.81 32.34 -4.80
CA THR A 116 -30.28 31.03 -4.30
C THR A 116 -30.18 29.94 -5.36
N ALA A 117 -30.53 30.26 -6.62
CA ALA A 117 -30.36 29.35 -7.74
C ALA A 117 -28.89 29.06 -8.02
N GLY A 118 -27.99 30.03 -7.87
CA GLY A 118 -26.54 29.85 -7.95
C GLY A 118 -26.02 28.88 -6.89
N ILE A 119 -26.44 29.04 -5.63
CA ILE A 119 -26.12 28.13 -4.54
C ILE A 119 -26.59 26.69 -4.83
N ALA A 120 -27.84 26.55 -5.29
CA ALA A 120 -28.37 25.24 -5.68
C ALA A 120 -27.60 24.61 -6.85
N SER A 121 -27.16 25.42 -7.81
CA SER A 121 -26.34 24.98 -8.93
C SER A 121 -24.97 24.48 -8.48
N ILE A 122 -24.32 25.13 -7.52
CA ILE A 122 -23.06 24.66 -6.94
C ILE A 122 -23.25 23.29 -6.28
N ASN A 123 -24.34 23.10 -5.51
CA ASN A 123 -24.65 21.81 -4.89
C ASN A 123 -24.73 20.65 -5.89
N THR A 124 -25.36 20.89 -7.06
CA THR A 124 -25.64 19.83 -8.03
C THR A 124 -24.50 19.61 -9.04
N ASN A 125 -23.76 20.68 -9.37
CA ASN A 125 -22.79 20.67 -10.46
C ASN A 125 -21.32 20.53 -9.97
N THR A 126 -21.06 20.57 -8.65
CA THR A 126 -19.72 20.35 -8.13
C THR A 126 -19.34 18.88 -8.31
N GLN A 127 -18.38 18.63 -9.18
CA GLN A 127 -17.92 17.30 -9.54
C GLN A 127 -16.40 17.18 -9.41
N PHE A 128 -15.95 16.00 -9.05
CA PHE A 128 -14.54 15.58 -9.11
C PHE A 128 -14.45 14.31 -9.95
N ASN A 129 -13.65 14.34 -11.02
CA ASN A 129 -13.51 13.23 -11.96
C ASN A 129 -14.86 12.70 -12.51
N GLY A 130 -15.82 13.62 -12.80
CA GLY A 130 -17.15 13.28 -13.33
C GLY A 130 -18.14 12.71 -12.30
N VAL A 131 -17.76 12.65 -11.03
CA VAL A 131 -18.64 12.20 -9.93
C VAL A 131 -19.05 13.39 -9.08
N ALA A 132 -20.35 13.48 -8.75
CA ALA A 132 -20.86 14.50 -7.85
C ALA A 132 -20.17 14.40 -6.48
N VAL A 133 -19.71 15.54 -5.96
CA VAL A 133 -18.96 15.59 -4.70
C VAL A 133 -19.89 15.72 -3.51
N LEU A 134 -20.83 16.68 -3.57
CA LEU A 134 -21.73 16.98 -2.46
C LEU A 134 -22.88 15.97 -2.40
N GLY A 135 -23.13 15.42 -1.22
CA GLY A 135 -24.14 14.38 -1.00
C GLY A 135 -23.70 12.97 -1.39
N THR A 136 -22.47 12.77 -1.89
CA THR A 136 -21.95 11.47 -2.28
C THR A 136 -21.04 10.87 -1.19
N ALA A 137 -21.32 9.64 -0.78
CA ALA A 137 -20.52 8.95 0.21
C ALA A 137 -19.18 8.48 -0.39
N LEU A 138 -18.09 8.86 0.23
CA LEU A 138 -16.74 8.40 -0.06
C LEU A 138 -16.38 7.32 0.96
N SER A 139 -16.00 6.13 0.49
CA SER A 139 -15.67 5.00 1.35
C SER A 139 -14.26 4.49 1.05
N PRO A 140 -13.21 5.29 1.33
CA PRO A 140 -11.85 4.80 1.17
C PRO A 140 -11.58 3.66 2.13
N LYS A 141 -10.99 2.58 1.63
CA LYS A 141 -10.60 1.43 2.44
C LYS A 141 -9.34 1.77 3.23
N VAL A 142 -9.38 1.52 4.55
CA VAL A 142 -8.27 1.71 5.46
C VAL A 142 -7.97 0.37 6.12
N GLY A 143 -7.02 -0.39 5.59
CA GLY A 143 -6.72 -1.72 6.10
C GLY A 143 -7.93 -2.65 6.04
N VAL A 144 -8.33 -3.22 7.19
CA VAL A 144 -9.50 -4.11 7.33
C VAL A 144 -10.82 -3.33 7.44
N GLY A 145 -10.76 -1.99 7.64
CA GLY A 145 -11.91 -1.12 7.83
C GLY A 145 -12.16 -0.21 6.62
N SER A 146 -13.37 0.33 6.56
CA SER A 146 -13.75 1.39 5.61
C SER A 146 -14.18 2.61 6.41
N THR A 147 -13.58 3.77 6.14
CA THR A 147 -14.03 5.05 6.69
C THR A 147 -14.96 5.70 5.68
N THR A 148 -16.23 5.82 6.01
CA THR A 148 -17.20 6.52 5.15
C THR A 148 -17.23 7.99 5.50
N VAL A 149 -16.94 8.83 4.51
CA VAL A 149 -17.01 10.29 4.62
C VAL A 149 -17.95 10.81 3.55
N THR A 150 -18.95 11.59 3.94
CA THR A 150 -19.93 12.17 3.03
C THR A 150 -19.90 13.68 3.15
N PRO A 151 -19.33 14.43 2.19
CA PRO A 151 -19.52 15.87 2.11
C PRO A 151 -21.01 16.15 1.88
N ALA A 152 -21.72 16.70 2.87
CA ALA A 152 -23.14 16.93 2.75
C ALA A 152 -23.45 18.10 1.81
N ALA A 153 -24.55 18.02 1.11
CA ALA A 153 -25.08 19.16 0.35
C ALA A 153 -25.59 20.26 1.30
N ALA A 154 -25.27 21.52 1.02
CA ALA A 154 -25.78 22.63 1.79
C ALA A 154 -27.26 22.84 1.45
N THR A 155 -28.09 23.19 2.43
CA THR A 155 -29.50 23.54 2.21
C THR A 155 -29.60 25.00 1.77
N PRO A 156 -29.99 25.31 0.53
CA PRO A 156 -30.11 26.69 0.08
C PRO A 156 -31.11 27.48 0.94
N PRO A 157 -31.02 28.83 0.98
CA PRO A 157 -31.95 29.67 1.73
C PRO A 157 -33.39 29.38 1.30
N SER A 158 -34.27 29.15 2.25
CA SER A 158 -35.70 28.82 2.02
C SER A 158 -36.57 30.02 1.71
N ALA A 159 -36.07 31.22 1.98
CA ALA A 159 -36.77 32.50 1.77
C ALA A 159 -35.74 33.62 1.52
N ASN A 160 -36.26 34.74 0.95
CA ASN A 160 -35.45 35.93 0.67
C ASN A 160 -35.39 36.85 1.92
N THR A 161 -35.03 36.31 3.06
CA THR A 161 -34.94 37.01 4.34
C THR A 161 -33.55 36.89 4.95
N SER A 162 -33.12 37.88 5.71
CA SER A 162 -31.83 37.86 6.41
C SER A 162 -31.70 36.65 7.33
N SER A 163 -32.80 36.25 7.99
CA SER A 163 -32.81 35.06 8.85
C SER A 163 -32.52 33.77 8.07
N ALA A 164 -33.12 33.61 6.86
CA ALA A 164 -32.88 32.43 6.02
C ALA A 164 -31.44 32.36 5.53
N TYR A 165 -30.85 33.48 5.12
CA TYR A 165 -29.45 33.55 4.71
C TYR A 165 -28.48 33.34 5.88
N THR A 166 -28.80 33.84 7.08
CA THR A 166 -28.01 33.59 8.31
C THR A 166 -28.04 32.10 8.66
N THR A 167 -29.21 31.46 8.59
CA THR A 167 -29.34 30.01 8.84
C THR A 167 -28.54 29.19 7.82
N PHE A 168 -28.62 29.56 6.53
CA PHE A 168 -27.82 28.93 5.48
C PHE A 168 -26.30 29.07 5.72
N LEU A 169 -25.84 30.28 6.06
CA LEU A 169 -24.43 30.55 6.32
C LEU A 169 -23.90 29.71 7.49
N ASN A 170 -24.65 29.69 8.62
CA ASN A 170 -24.27 28.90 9.77
C ASN A 170 -24.20 27.39 9.43
N GLY A 171 -25.23 26.87 8.74
CA GLY A 171 -25.26 25.48 8.30
C GLY A 171 -24.11 25.14 7.35
N THR A 172 -23.77 26.03 6.43
CA THR A 172 -22.65 25.82 5.49
C THR A 172 -21.28 25.89 6.18
N LEU A 173 -21.11 26.75 7.19
CA LEU A 173 -19.93 26.82 8.03
C LEU A 173 -19.76 25.54 8.86
N ASP A 174 -20.85 24.98 9.40
CA ASP A 174 -20.82 23.71 10.14
C ASP A 174 -20.41 22.54 9.21
N LEU A 175 -20.94 22.51 7.97
CA LEU A 175 -20.55 21.54 6.95
C LEU A 175 -19.06 21.66 6.60
N ARG A 176 -18.57 22.88 6.43
CA ARG A 176 -17.17 23.16 6.15
C ARG A 176 -16.26 22.73 7.30
N SER A 177 -16.67 22.98 8.54
CA SER A 177 -15.93 22.52 9.73
C SER A 177 -15.87 21.00 9.82
N THR A 178 -16.98 20.33 9.58
CA THR A 178 -17.05 18.87 9.52
C THR A 178 -16.14 18.32 8.40
N ASN A 179 -16.18 18.94 7.22
CA ASN A 179 -15.33 18.58 6.08
C ASN A 179 -13.84 18.72 6.42
N ALA A 180 -13.46 19.80 7.11
CA ALA A 180 -12.08 20.00 7.58
C ALA A 180 -11.63 18.92 8.58
N GLY A 181 -12.51 18.52 9.51
CA GLY A 181 -12.27 17.41 10.42
C GLY A 181 -12.06 16.09 9.71
N ASN A 182 -12.88 15.80 8.71
CA ASN A 182 -12.77 14.62 7.86
C ASN A 182 -11.45 14.62 7.05
N LEU A 183 -11.09 15.77 6.51
CA LEU A 183 -9.83 15.96 5.79
C LEU A 183 -8.62 15.68 6.68
N ALA A 184 -8.59 16.21 7.91
CA ALA A 184 -7.56 15.94 8.88
C ALA A 184 -7.47 14.45 9.25
N SER A 185 -8.62 13.79 9.42
CA SER A 185 -8.70 12.35 9.69
C SER A 185 -8.12 11.52 8.54
N LEU A 186 -8.45 11.85 7.28
CA LEU A 186 -7.90 11.16 6.11
C LEU A 186 -6.40 11.42 5.92
N GLN A 187 -5.90 12.62 6.24
CA GLN A 187 -4.47 12.91 6.22
C GLN A 187 -3.70 12.07 7.25
N ASN A 188 -4.24 11.94 8.47
CA ASN A 188 -3.66 11.04 9.47
C ASN A 188 -3.69 9.59 9.02
N THR A 189 -4.78 9.15 8.41
CA THR A 189 -4.92 7.82 7.81
C THR A 189 -3.87 7.58 6.73
N LEU A 190 -3.67 8.55 5.85
CA LEU A 190 -2.63 8.48 4.80
C LEU A 190 -1.23 8.32 5.41
N GLN A 191 -0.94 9.04 6.49
CA GLN A 191 0.33 8.91 7.20
C GLN A 191 0.52 7.52 7.80
N VAL A 192 -0.53 6.95 8.42
CA VAL A 192 -0.50 5.59 8.95
C VAL A 192 -0.28 4.56 7.83
N LEU A 193 -1.00 4.67 6.71
CA LEU A 193 -0.83 3.77 5.57
C LEU A 193 0.58 3.83 4.98
N ASN A 194 1.18 5.02 4.87
CA ASN A 194 2.58 5.17 4.44
C ASN A 194 3.56 4.48 5.40
N SER A 195 3.32 4.60 6.72
CA SER A 195 4.12 3.89 7.74
C SER A 195 3.96 2.38 7.64
N VAL A 196 2.74 1.88 7.43
CA VAL A 196 2.46 0.45 7.22
C VAL A 196 3.18 -0.05 5.97
N ALA A 197 3.07 0.65 4.83
CA ALA A 197 3.75 0.29 3.59
C ALA A 197 5.28 0.22 3.77
N ALA A 198 5.87 1.16 4.53
CA ALA A 198 7.29 1.14 4.84
C ALA A 198 7.68 -0.08 5.69
N THR A 199 6.85 -0.45 6.68
CA THR A 199 7.08 -1.62 7.53
C THR A 199 6.91 -2.92 6.73
N GLU A 200 5.92 -3.00 5.85
CA GLU A 200 5.71 -4.14 4.94
C GLU A 200 6.91 -4.33 4.00
N LEU A 201 7.47 -3.24 3.47
CA LEU A 201 8.67 -3.29 2.62
C LEU A 201 9.89 -3.83 3.35
N VAL A 202 10.12 -3.39 4.60
CA VAL A 202 11.20 -3.92 5.46
C VAL A 202 10.96 -5.41 5.74
N GLY A 203 9.72 -5.78 6.09
CA GLY A 203 9.36 -7.18 6.33
C GLY A 203 9.55 -8.08 5.10
N ILE A 204 9.28 -7.59 3.88
CA ILE A 204 9.59 -8.31 2.64
C ILE A 204 11.09 -8.57 2.54
N GLY A 205 11.93 -7.55 2.76
CA GLY A 205 13.38 -7.69 2.74
C GLY A 205 13.88 -8.71 3.76
N GLU A 206 13.42 -8.65 5.02
CA GLU A 206 13.83 -9.60 6.07
C GLU A 206 13.50 -11.05 5.73
N VAL A 207 12.36 -11.29 5.08
CA VAL A 207 11.91 -12.64 4.72
C VAL A 207 12.54 -13.11 3.41
N GLN A 208 12.70 -12.23 2.44
CA GLN A 208 13.08 -12.58 1.08
C GLN A 208 14.59 -12.49 0.82
N ASP A 209 15.26 -11.48 1.39
CA ASP A 209 16.66 -11.20 1.08
C ASP A 209 17.61 -12.19 1.77
N THR A 210 18.65 -12.61 1.05
CA THR A 210 19.68 -13.48 1.59
C THR A 210 20.86 -12.68 2.15
N ASP A 211 21.49 -13.19 3.20
CA ASP A 211 22.77 -12.67 3.69
C ASP A 211 23.90 -13.18 2.79
N ILE A 212 24.40 -12.31 1.93
CA ILE A 212 25.48 -12.61 0.98
C ILE A 212 26.74 -13.08 1.69
N ALA A 213 27.08 -12.51 2.87
CA ALA A 213 28.28 -12.91 3.60
C ALA A 213 28.16 -14.36 4.09
N THR A 214 27.02 -14.73 4.64
CA THR A 214 26.72 -16.09 5.08
C THR A 214 26.72 -17.08 3.90
N GLU A 215 26.07 -16.73 2.78
CA GLU A 215 26.05 -17.61 1.61
C GLU A 215 27.41 -17.75 0.92
N MET A 216 28.27 -16.73 0.93
CA MET A 216 29.65 -16.82 0.46
C MET A 216 30.48 -17.77 1.33
N MET A 217 30.29 -17.79 2.66
CA MET A 217 30.92 -18.77 3.54
C MET A 217 30.41 -20.18 3.25
N ASN A 218 29.09 -20.36 3.04
CA ASN A 218 28.51 -21.64 2.67
C ASN A 218 29.05 -22.15 1.34
N LEU A 219 29.13 -21.30 0.31
CA LEU A 219 29.68 -21.63 -1.00
C LEU A 219 31.17 -22.04 -0.88
N THR A 220 31.97 -21.28 -0.14
CA THR A 220 33.38 -21.56 0.06
C THR A 220 33.56 -22.91 0.79
N SER A 221 32.81 -23.16 1.84
CA SER A 221 32.79 -24.42 2.58
C SER A 221 32.40 -25.59 1.68
N ALA A 222 31.33 -25.44 0.88
CA ALA A 222 30.88 -26.46 -0.06
C ALA A 222 31.96 -26.78 -1.14
N ASN A 223 32.64 -25.75 -1.65
CA ASN A 223 33.73 -25.93 -2.62
C ASN A 223 34.93 -26.65 -2.02
N ILE A 224 35.34 -26.32 -0.78
CA ILE A 224 36.43 -27.03 -0.06
C ILE A 224 36.01 -28.48 0.17
N LEU A 225 34.80 -28.75 0.63
CA LEU A 225 34.30 -30.11 0.85
C LEU A 225 34.18 -30.91 -0.45
N THR A 226 33.85 -30.28 -1.56
CA THR A 226 33.83 -30.90 -2.90
C THR A 226 35.25 -31.29 -3.32
N ALA A 227 36.23 -30.41 -3.14
CA ALA A 227 37.62 -30.72 -3.43
C ALA A 227 38.17 -31.85 -2.52
N ALA A 228 37.83 -31.82 -1.24
CA ALA A 228 38.22 -32.90 -0.30
C ALA A 228 37.55 -34.23 -0.66
N ALA A 229 36.24 -34.22 -1.01
CA ALA A 229 35.52 -35.42 -1.41
C ALA A 229 36.09 -36.04 -2.70
N THR A 230 36.47 -35.21 -3.69
CA THR A 230 37.13 -35.73 -4.90
C THR A 230 38.49 -36.37 -4.60
N ALA A 231 39.30 -35.79 -3.71
CA ALA A 231 40.57 -36.38 -3.28
C ALA A 231 40.36 -37.70 -2.52
N MET A 232 39.37 -37.73 -1.60
CA MET A 232 38.98 -38.94 -0.86
C MET A 232 38.43 -40.02 -1.78
N LEU A 233 37.67 -39.68 -2.81
CA LEU A 233 37.17 -40.62 -3.81
C LEU A 233 38.34 -41.27 -4.57
N ALA A 234 39.28 -40.45 -5.02
CA ALA A 234 40.50 -40.96 -5.67
C ALA A 234 41.28 -41.94 -4.78
N GLN A 235 41.43 -41.63 -3.48
CA GLN A 235 42.08 -42.50 -2.49
C GLN A 235 41.27 -43.79 -2.24
N ALA A 236 39.95 -43.70 -2.13
CA ALA A 236 39.06 -44.84 -1.92
C ALA A 236 39.06 -45.83 -3.12
N MET A 237 39.25 -45.30 -4.32
CA MET A 237 39.37 -46.14 -5.54
C MET A 237 40.71 -46.88 -5.63
N GLN A 238 41.77 -46.43 -4.94
CA GLN A 238 43.07 -47.10 -4.90
C GLN A 238 43.13 -48.22 -3.85
N MET A 239 42.27 -48.21 -2.82
CA MET A 239 42.25 -49.21 -1.75
C MET A 239 42.08 -50.66 -2.24
N PRO A 240 41.19 -50.99 -3.20
CA PRO A 240 41.07 -52.37 -3.69
C PRO A 240 42.32 -52.85 -4.41
N SER A 241 43.07 -51.99 -5.09
CA SER A 241 44.30 -52.37 -5.82
C SER A 241 45.46 -52.68 -4.87
N SER A 242 45.56 -51.99 -3.73
CA SER A 242 46.61 -52.27 -2.72
C SER A 242 46.32 -53.56 -1.97
N VAL A 243 45.06 -53.93 -1.75
CA VAL A 243 44.70 -55.24 -1.16
C VAL A 243 45.02 -56.39 -2.13
N LEU A 244 44.80 -56.21 -3.44
CA LEU A 244 45.16 -57.20 -4.47
C LEU A 244 46.67 -57.41 -4.58
N THR A 245 47.50 -56.38 -4.37
CA THR A 245 48.97 -56.51 -4.37
C THR A 245 49.51 -57.21 -3.14
N LEU A 246 48.76 -57.14 -2.00
CA LEU A 246 49.13 -57.86 -0.78
C LEU A 246 48.73 -59.35 -0.79
N LEU A 247 47.79 -59.73 -1.67
CA LEU A 247 47.33 -61.12 -1.82
C LEU A 247 48.03 -61.89 -2.93
N ARG A 248 48.99 -61.27 -3.58
CA ARG A 248 49.81 -61.86 -4.65
C ARG A 248 51.22 -62.17 -4.15
#